data_541828c060b2016987c3f9c484faaafa
#
_entry.id   541828c060b2016987c3f9c484faaafa
#
_cell.length_a   1.000
_cell.length_b   1.000
_cell.length_c   1.000
_cell.angle_alpha   90.00
_cell.angle_beta   90.00
_cell.angle_gamma   90.00
#
_symmetry.space_group_name_H-M   'P 1'
#
loop_
_entity.id
_entity.type
_entity.pdbx_description
1 polymer ?
#
loop_
_entity_poly.entity_id
_entity_poly.type
_entity_poly.pdbx_seq_one_letter_code
_entity_poly.pdbx_strand_id
1 'polypeptide(L)'
;AACRMAGNGMDFVRRVAEQCGLQLEVIDGAEEARLNLKGAVMNSKGLAPYVVVYDLGGGSTEITLATNDAEQKILYTVSIPWGARNAAETFGLEDIYDEERAEKLRQVVKAYTDDFKAKSGYEQLKDKCCAVATSSNPLRLSAWIHQRGEYVREREDGQVLQVCDMDRVIAEINAMSREEREKCVYIGSKRAPIFLAAGVIFKTIYDELGLTELMASLKSAKDGIIEELAEEAAHG
;
A
#
# COMPACT_ATOMS: atom_id res chain seq x y z
N ALA A 1 12.19 -4.07 5.41
CA ALA A 1 11.53 -4.77 6.55
C ALA A 1 12.06 -6.20 6.77
N ALA A 2 12.16 -7.04 5.71
CA ALA A 2 12.47 -8.47 5.86
C ALA A 2 13.79 -8.74 6.62
N CYS A 3 14.90 -8.12 6.22
CA CYS A 3 16.20 -8.29 6.90
C CYS A 3 16.20 -7.76 8.34
N ARG A 4 15.41 -6.72 8.63
CA ARG A 4 15.30 -6.13 9.96
C ARG A 4 14.51 -7.03 10.91
N MET A 5 13.50 -7.74 10.42
CA MET A 5 12.59 -8.55 11.24
C MET A 5 13.03 -10.01 11.38
N ALA A 6 13.81 -10.53 10.43
CA ALA A 6 14.26 -11.91 10.46
C ALA A 6 15.41 -12.13 11.45
N GLY A 7 15.32 -13.19 12.28
CA GLY A 7 16.38 -13.52 13.24
C GLY A 7 17.77 -13.77 12.62
N ASN A 8 17.82 -14.11 11.33
CA ASN A 8 19.03 -14.30 10.56
C ASN A 8 19.34 -13.18 9.56
N GLY A 9 18.67 -12.03 9.68
CA GLY A 9 18.78 -10.93 8.71
C GLY A 9 20.19 -10.39 8.54
N MET A 10 20.91 -10.20 9.65
CA MET A 10 22.31 -9.72 9.61
C MET A 10 23.29 -10.77 9.05
N ASP A 11 23.03 -12.06 9.24
CA ASP A 11 23.82 -13.12 8.61
C ASP A 11 23.62 -13.11 7.09
N PHE A 12 22.40 -12.85 6.63
CA PHE A 12 22.12 -12.68 5.21
C PHE A 12 22.89 -11.47 4.62
N VAL A 13 22.84 -10.30 5.29
CA VAL A 13 23.58 -9.10 4.87
C VAL A 13 25.07 -9.37 4.74
N ARG A 14 25.68 -10.01 5.76
CA ARG A 14 27.09 -10.38 5.73
C ARG A 14 27.42 -11.31 4.57
N ARG A 15 26.61 -12.35 4.35
CA ARG A 15 26.83 -13.31 3.24
C ARG A 15 26.74 -12.64 1.86
N VAL A 16 25.83 -11.66 1.69
CA VAL A 16 25.75 -10.89 0.45
C VAL A 16 27.02 -10.06 0.25
N ALA A 17 27.54 -9.42 1.28
CA ALA A 17 28.80 -8.67 1.20
C ALA A 17 29.98 -9.60 0.81
N GLU A 18 30.09 -10.77 1.46
CA GLU A 18 31.17 -11.74 1.21
C GLU A 18 31.09 -12.40 -0.18
N GLN A 19 29.89 -12.75 -0.64
CA GLN A 19 29.71 -13.54 -1.87
C GLN A 19 29.50 -12.68 -3.12
N CYS A 20 28.91 -11.50 -2.97
CA CYS A 20 28.55 -10.63 -4.09
C CYS A 20 29.34 -9.30 -4.11
N GLY A 21 30.08 -8.98 -3.05
CA GLY A 21 30.75 -7.68 -2.91
C GLY A 21 29.81 -6.49 -2.74
N LEU A 22 28.51 -6.74 -2.45
CA LEU A 22 27.51 -5.70 -2.29
C LEU A 22 27.32 -5.37 -0.80
N GLN A 23 27.40 -4.09 -0.47
CA GLN A 23 27.09 -3.58 0.87
C GLN A 23 25.59 -3.30 0.97
N LEU A 24 24.86 -4.10 1.74
CA LEU A 24 23.45 -3.85 2.03
C LEU A 24 23.32 -3.03 3.30
N GLU A 25 22.62 -1.93 3.22
CA GLU A 25 22.23 -1.13 4.37
C GLU A 25 20.84 -1.56 4.87
N VAL A 26 20.72 -1.82 6.17
CA VAL A 26 19.45 -2.15 6.81
C VAL A 26 18.93 -0.87 7.48
N ILE A 27 18.04 -0.17 6.77
CA ILE A 27 17.41 1.05 7.26
C ILE A 27 16.34 0.73 8.32
N ASP A 28 16.07 1.68 9.20
CA ASP A 28 15.01 1.56 10.19
C ASP A 28 13.60 1.80 9.57
N GLY A 29 12.55 1.69 10.39
CA GLY A 29 11.18 1.86 9.91
C GLY A 29 10.83 3.30 9.57
N ALA A 30 11.46 4.28 10.22
CA ALA A 30 11.20 5.69 9.95
C ALA A 30 11.79 6.09 8.59
N GLU A 31 13.00 5.63 8.30
CA GLU A 31 13.65 5.86 7.03
C GLU A 31 12.94 5.13 5.88
N GLU A 32 12.48 3.89 6.10
CA GLU A 32 11.66 3.16 5.13
C GLU A 32 10.37 3.92 4.81
N ALA A 33 9.69 4.45 5.83
CA ALA A 33 8.47 5.25 5.66
C ALA A 33 8.74 6.57 4.91
N ARG A 34 9.86 7.24 5.22
CA ARG A 34 10.26 8.48 4.56
C ARG A 34 10.53 8.26 3.06
N LEU A 35 11.32 7.25 2.74
CA LEU A 35 11.63 6.91 1.34
C LEU A 35 10.37 6.45 0.58
N ASN A 36 9.50 5.69 1.24
CA ASN A 36 8.24 5.27 0.64
C ASN A 36 7.33 6.47 0.36
N LEU A 37 7.20 7.40 1.31
CA LEU A 37 6.46 8.64 1.11
C LEU A 37 7.02 9.42 -0.09
N LYS A 38 8.34 9.65 -0.11
CA LYS A 38 9.01 10.41 -1.19
C LYS A 38 8.70 9.84 -2.57
N GLY A 39 8.77 8.53 -2.72
CA GLY A 39 8.40 7.87 -3.97
C GLY A 39 6.89 7.94 -4.26
N ALA A 40 6.06 7.56 -3.29
CA ALA A 40 4.62 7.42 -3.46
C ALA A 40 3.93 8.71 -3.94
N VAL A 41 4.38 9.87 -3.42
CA VAL A 41 3.73 11.17 -3.68
C VAL A 41 4.23 11.90 -4.93
N MET A 42 5.11 11.31 -5.73
CA MET A 42 5.68 11.98 -6.91
C MET A 42 4.61 12.51 -7.87
N ASN A 43 3.49 11.79 -8.02
CA ASN A 43 2.39 12.18 -8.90
C ASN A 43 1.33 13.06 -8.20
N SER A 44 1.39 13.21 -6.87
CA SER A 44 0.41 13.97 -6.09
C SER A 44 0.89 15.34 -5.63
N LYS A 45 2.16 15.68 -5.93
CA LYS A 45 2.75 16.97 -5.55
C LYS A 45 1.87 18.14 -6.01
N GLY A 46 1.48 19.00 -5.06
CA GLY A 46 0.68 20.21 -5.35
C GLY A 46 -0.83 19.99 -5.51
N LEU A 47 -1.34 18.76 -5.43
CA LEU A 47 -2.79 18.50 -5.53
C LEU A 47 -3.54 18.96 -4.27
N ALA A 48 -2.92 18.84 -3.10
CA ALA A 48 -3.46 19.29 -1.82
C ALA A 48 -2.32 19.63 -0.86
N PRO A 49 -2.54 20.44 0.21
CA PRO A 49 -1.50 20.76 1.19
C PRO A 49 -0.97 19.56 1.98
N TYR A 50 -1.81 18.55 2.16
CA TYR A 50 -1.47 17.33 2.89
C TYR A 50 -1.75 16.10 2.03
N VAL A 51 -1.12 15.00 2.38
CA VAL A 51 -1.35 13.71 1.75
C VAL A 51 -1.47 12.61 2.81
N VAL A 52 -2.43 11.73 2.61
CA VAL A 52 -2.48 10.44 3.30
C VAL A 52 -2.02 9.36 2.33
N VAL A 53 -0.95 8.65 2.68
CA VAL A 53 -0.43 7.54 1.89
C VAL A 53 -0.67 6.25 2.64
N TYR A 54 -1.18 5.21 1.96
CA TYR A 54 -1.18 3.88 2.53
C TYR A 54 -0.60 2.85 1.57
N ASP A 55 0.24 2.01 2.15
CA ASP A 55 0.98 0.96 1.45
C ASP A 55 0.56 -0.41 1.98
N LEU A 56 -0.16 -1.15 1.17
CA LEU A 56 -0.61 -2.49 1.49
C LEU A 56 0.43 -3.52 1.04
N GLY A 57 1.30 -3.91 1.94
CA GLY A 57 2.30 -4.95 1.73
C GLY A 57 1.77 -6.37 1.89
N GLY A 58 2.68 -7.34 1.90
CA GLY A 58 2.33 -8.75 2.13
C GLY A 58 2.17 -9.12 3.61
N GLY A 59 2.90 -8.46 4.50
CA GLY A 59 2.93 -8.76 5.94
C GLY A 59 2.48 -7.61 6.84
N SER A 60 2.42 -6.39 6.31
CA SER A 60 1.98 -5.20 7.03
C SER A 60 1.29 -4.23 6.09
N THR A 61 0.62 -3.24 6.67
CA THR A 61 0.06 -2.09 5.95
C THR A 61 0.42 -0.83 6.71
N GLU A 62 1.03 0.11 6.05
CA GLU A 62 1.43 1.40 6.62
C GLU A 62 0.45 2.49 6.19
N ILE A 63 0.05 3.38 7.14
CA ILE A 63 -0.72 4.60 6.85
C ILE A 63 0.10 5.78 7.35
N THR A 64 0.40 6.72 6.47
CA THR A 64 1.22 7.90 6.75
C THR A 64 0.46 9.17 6.39
N LEU A 65 0.37 10.11 7.33
CA LEU A 65 -0.08 11.48 7.08
C LEU A 65 1.15 12.38 7.00
N ALA A 66 1.25 13.19 5.95
CA ALA A 66 2.37 14.09 5.73
C ALA A 66 1.94 15.40 5.08
N THR A 67 2.83 16.41 5.11
CA THR A 67 2.72 17.56 4.21
C THR A 67 2.99 17.13 2.77
N ASN A 68 2.32 17.76 1.80
CA ASN A 68 2.47 17.46 0.37
C ASN A 68 3.22 18.59 -0.36
N ASP A 69 4.22 19.12 0.30
CA ASP A 69 5.14 20.15 -0.18
C ASP A 69 6.54 19.57 -0.46
N ALA A 70 7.52 20.43 -0.70
CA ALA A 70 8.90 20.01 -0.95
C ALA A 70 9.57 19.33 0.26
N GLU A 71 9.16 19.68 1.49
CA GLU A 71 9.71 19.11 2.72
C GLU A 71 9.20 17.69 2.97
N GLN A 72 7.94 17.39 2.59
CA GLN A 72 7.28 16.09 2.80
C GLN A 72 7.38 15.61 4.26
N LYS A 73 7.08 16.52 5.19
CA LYS A 73 7.17 16.24 6.62
C LYS A 73 6.14 15.22 7.05
N ILE A 74 6.58 14.08 7.57
CA ILE A 74 5.70 13.09 8.19
C ILE A 74 5.12 13.68 9.49
N LEU A 75 3.81 13.76 9.57
CA LEU A 75 3.08 14.20 10.75
C LEU A 75 2.77 13.03 11.68
N TYR A 76 2.37 11.90 11.09
CA TYR A 76 2.12 10.66 11.82
C TYR A 76 2.17 9.46 10.90
N THR A 77 2.61 8.33 11.43
CA THR A 77 2.53 7.04 10.74
C THR A 77 2.08 5.94 11.69
N VAL A 78 1.32 4.99 11.17
CA VAL A 78 0.96 3.76 11.87
C VAL A 78 1.27 2.57 10.98
N SER A 79 1.81 1.51 11.58
CA SER A 79 2.00 0.22 10.91
C SER A 79 0.99 -0.77 11.47
N ILE A 80 0.14 -1.27 10.61
CA ILE A 80 -0.83 -2.34 10.88
C ILE A 80 -0.12 -3.66 10.61
N PRO A 81 -0.01 -4.62 11.56
CA PRO A 81 0.74 -5.86 11.39
C PRO A 81 -0.03 -6.89 10.53
N TRP A 82 -0.86 -6.40 9.62
CA TRP A 82 -1.64 -7.17 8.68
C TRP A 82 -1.44 -6.64 7.27
N GLY A 83 -0.94 -7.50 6.41
CA GLY A 83 -0.85 -7.29 4.97
C GLY A 83 -1.63 -8.37 4.23
N ALA A 84 -1.61 -8.34 2.91
CA ALA A 84 -2.42 -9.21 2.08
C ALA A 84 -2.19 -10.71 2.34
N ARG A 85 -0.94 -11.13 2.62
CA ARG A 85 -0.59 -12.54 2.77
C ARG A 85 -0.95 -13.07 4.16
N ASN A 86 -0.37 -12.49 5.21
CA ASN A 86 -0.60 -12.98 6.56
C ASN A 86 -2.06 -12.84 6.99
N ALA A 87 -2.76 -11.82 6.50
CA ALA A 87 -4.20 -11.69 6.72
C ALA A 87 -5.00 -12.79 6.02
N ALA A 88 -4.69 -13.10 4.74
CA ALA A 88 -5.36 -14.18 4.02
C ALA A 88 -5.21 -15.52 4.75
N GLU A 89 -3.97 -15.88 5.12
CA GLU A 89 -3.65 -17.11 5.84
C GLU A 89 -4.31 -17.16 7.23
N THR A 90 -4.24 -16.07 8.02
CA THR A 90 -4.73 -16.06 9.40
C THR A 90 -6.26 -16.05 9.48
N PHE A 91 -6.91 -15.28 8.61
CA PHE A 91 -8.37 -15.15 8.60
C PHE A 91 -9.07 -16.15 7.66
N GLY A 92 -8.31 -16.98 6.92
CA GLY A 92 -8.85 -18.00 6.03
C GLY A 92 -9.58 -17.42 4.80
N LEU A 93 -9.07 -16.29 4.26
CA LEU A 93 -9.61 -15.60 3.10
C LEU A 93 -8.82 -15.91 1.81
N GLU A 94 -8.26 -17.12 1.68
CA GLU A 94 -7.45 -17.50 0.52
C GLU A 94 -8.32 -17.99 -0.65
N ASP A 95 -9.32 -18.80 -0.37
CA ASP A 95 -10.07 -19.52 -1.40
C ASP A 95 -11.43 -18.88 -1.70
N ILE A 96 -12.17 -18.54 -0.67
CA ILE A 96 -13.52 -17.99 -0.80
C ILE A 96 -13.70 -16.78 0.12
N TYR A 97 -14.51 -15.83 -0.31
CA TYR A 97 -14.93 -14.74 0.57
C TYR A 97 -15.95 -15.24 1.58
N ASP A 98 -15.69 -14.95 2.84
CA ASP A 98 -16.56 -15.26 3.97
C ASP A 98 -16.75 -13.99 4.80
N GLU A 99 -18.01 -13.57 4.96
CA GLU A 99 -18.34 -12.28 5.59
C GLU A 99 -17.95 -12.25 7.08
N GLU A 100 -18.11 -13.36 7.81
CA GLU A 100 -17.74 -13.41 9.24
C GLU A 100 -16.21 -13.26 9.42
N ARG A 101 -15.46 -13.92 8.56
CA ARG A 101 -13.99 -13.83 8.55
C ARG A 101 -13.51 -12.45 8.11
N ALA A 102 -14.14 -11.89 7.09
CA ALA A 102 -13.86 -10.54 6.63
C ALA A 102 -14.15 -9.50 7.70
N GLU A 103 -15.26 -9.67 8.45
CA GLU A 103 -15.62 -8.78 9.56
C GLU A 103 -14.59 -8.81 10.69
N LYS A 104 -14.06 -9.99 11.03
CA LYS A 104 -12.97 -10.10 12.03
C LYS A 104 -11.73 -9.33 11.58
N LEU A 105 -11.37 -9.42 10.30
CA LEU A 105 -10.24 -8.65 9.74
C LEU A 105 -10.54 -7.14 9.73
N ARG A 106 -11.76 -6.73 9.34
CA ARG A 106 -12.19 -5.32 9.39
C ARG A 106 -12.04 -4.72 10.79
N GLN A 107 -12.52 -5.41 11.82
CA GLN A 107 -12.43 -4.93 13.20
C GLN A 107 -10.99 -4.71 13.66
N VAL A 108 -10.09 -5.61 13.28
CA VAL A 108 -8.67 -5.45 13.61
C VAL A 108 -8.06 -4.26 12.88
N VAL A 109 -8.30 -4.11 11.57
CA VAL A 109 -7.80 -2.98 10.78
C VAL A 109 -8.39 -1.67 11.30
N LYS A 110 -9.70 -1.64 11.58
CA LYS A 110 -10.39 -0.48 12.14
C LYS A 110 -9.76 0.03 13.44
N ALA A 111 -9.35 -0.84 14.34
CA ALA A 111 -8.70 -0.43 15.58
C ALA A 111 -7.43 0.42 15.33
N TYR A 112 -6.65 0.07 14.31
CA TYR A 112 -5.46 0.84 13.92
C TYR A 112 -5.80 2.14 13.20
N THR A 113 -6.84 2.15 12.36
CA THR A 113 -7.29 3.39 11.70
C THR A 113 -7.92 4.36 12.68
N ASP A 114 -8.62 3.87 13.71
CA ASP A 114 -9.12 4.72 14.81
C ASP A 114 -7.96 5.34 15.61
N ASP A 115 -6.93 4.56 15.94
CA ASP A 115 -5.71 5.05 16.59
C ASP A 115 -5.00 6.10 15.72
N PHE A 116 -4.89 5.85 14.42
CA PHE A 116 -4.36 6.80 13.45
C PHE A 116 -5.16 8.12 13.47
N LYS A 117 -6.48 8.07 13.35
CA LYS A 117 -7.34 9.27 13.39
C LYS A 117 -7.17 10.04 14.69
N ALA A 118 -7.13 9.34 15.82
CA ALA A 118 -7.01 9.94 17.15
C ALA A 118 -5.67 10.66 17.38
N LYS A 119 -4.57 10.15 16.82
CA LYS A 119 -3.20 10.64 17.10
C LYS A 119 -2.63 11.54 16.03
N SER A 120 -3.07 11.40 14.77
CA SER A 120 -2.48 12.12 13.64
C SER A 120 -3.01 13.54 13.45
N GLY A 121 -4.17 13.86 14.02
CA GLY A 121 -4.91 15.10 13.69
C GLY A 121 -5.58 15.03 12.31
N TYR A 122 -5.72 13.85 11.71
CA TYR A 122 -6.30 13.65 10.38
C TYR A 122 -7.69 14.29 10.23
N GLU A 123 -8.56 14.14 11.24
CA GLU A 123 -9.94 14.66 11.20
C GLU A 123 -10.02 16.18 10.96
N GLN A 124 -8.99 16.94 11.41
CA GLN A 124 -8.92 18.38 11.18
C GLN A 124 -8.33 18.75 9.82
N LEU A 125 -7.66 17.79 9.17
CA LEU A 125 -6.91 18.00 7.93
C LEU A 125 -7.55 17.31 6.72
N LYS A 126 -8.47 16.36 6.91
CA LYS A 126 -9.00 15.48 5.86
C LYS A 126 -9.50 16.21 4.61
N ASP A 127 -10.19 17.35 4.78
CA ASP A 127 -10.70 18.15 3.66
C ASP A 127 -9.59 18.88 2.87
N LYS A 128 -8.34 18.81 3.36
CA LYS A 128 -7.14 19.37 2.74
C LYS A 128 -6.13 18.29 2.35
N CYS A 129 -6.53 17.02 2.42
CA CYS A 129 -5.69 15.89 2.06
C CYS A 129 -6.09 15.33 0.69
N CYS A 130 -5.09 14.96 -0.10
CA CYS A 130 -5.28 13.96 -1.14
C CYS A 130 -4.86 12.59 -0.59
N ALA A 131 -5.38 11.52 -1.18
CA ALA A 131 -5.06 10.15 -0.81
C ALA A 131 -4.26 9.46 -1.91
N VAL A 132 -3.20 8.75 -1.51
CA VAL A 132 -2.37 7.95 -2.41
C VAL A 132 -2.27 6.54 -1.85
N ALA A 133 -2.53 5.55 -2.68
CA ALA A 133 -2.35 4.15 -2.34
C ALA A 133 -1.24 3.53 -3.19
N THR A 134 -0.29 2.89 -2.54
CA THR A 134 0.82 2.20 -3.21
C THR A 134 0.61 0.70 -3.23
N SER A 135 1.54 -0.03 -3.81
CA SER A 135 1.51 -1.48 -4.02
C SER A 135 0.76 -1.92 -5.28
N SER A 136 0.62 -3.25 -5.44
CA SER A 136 -0.02 -3.78 -6.65
C SER A 136 -1.55 -3.77 -6.59
N ASN A 137 -2.15 -3.60 -5.41
CA ASN A 137 -3.59 -3.71 -5.25
C ASN A 137 -4.35 -2.57 -5.94
N PRO A 138 -4.07 -1.27 -5.66
CA PRO A 138 -4.74 -0.16 -6.32
C PRO A 138 -4.53 -0.15 -7.84
N LEU A 139 -3.33 -0.52 -8.31
CA LEU A 139 -3.04 -0.60 -9.75
C LEU A 139 -3.88 -1.67 -10.46
N ARG A 140 -4.14 -2.81 -9.81
CA ARG A 140 -4.98 -3.88 -10.37
C ARG A 140 -6.45 -3.50 -10.37
N LEU A 141 -6.93 -2.84 -9.31
CA LEU A 141 -8.27 -2.27 -9.28
C LEU A 141 -8.43 -1.22 -10.39
N SER A 142 -7.44 -0.36 -10.60
CA SER A 142 -7.43 0.62 -11.69
C SER A 142 -7.58 -0.04 -13.06
N ALA A 143 -6.75 -1.04 -13.35
CA ALA A 143 -6.83 -1.76 -14.63
C ALA A 143 -8.19 -2.40 -14.86
N TRP A 144 -8.83 -2.92 -13.81
CA TRP A 144 -10.17 -3.50 -13.88
C TRP A 144 -11.25 -2.44 -14.09
N ILE A 145 -11.23 -1.37 -13.29
CA ILE A 145 -12.17 -0.24 -13.40
C ILE A 145 -12.17 0.31 -14.83
N HIS A 146 -10.98 0.47 -15.41
CA HIS A 146 -10.81 1.00 -16.76
C HIS A 146 -10.94 -0.06 -17.88
N GLN A 147 -11.24 -1.32 -17.53
CA GLN A 147 -11.44 -2.43 -18.50
C GLN A 147 -10.28 -2.54 -19.51
N ARG A 148 -9.03 -2.50 -19.05
CA ARG A 148 -7.83 -2.45 -19.90
C ARG A 148 -7.61 -3.68 -20.78
N GLY A 149 -8.29 -4.81 -20.50
CA GLY A 149 -8.11 -6.10 -21.18
C GLY A 149 -6.83 -6.84 -20.77
N GLU A 150 -5.86 -6.14 -20.22
CA GLU A 150 -4.61 -6.66 -19.68
C GLU A 150 -4.16 -5.82 -18.46
N TYR A 151 -3.27 -6.38 -17.64
CA TYR A 151 -2.68 -5.63 -16.53
C TYR A 151 -1.24 -5.20 -16.88
N VAL A 152 -1.07 -3.90 -17.12
CA VAL A 152 0.23 -3.24 -17.31
C VAL A 152 0.33 -2.14 -16.25
N ARG A 153 1.10 -2.40 -15.19
CA ARG A 153 1.16 -1.56 -13.99
C ARG A 153 1.57 -0.11 -14.26
N GLU A 154 2.41 0.10 -15.27
CA GLU A 154 2.91 1.43 -15.66
C GLU A 154 1.81 2.33 -16.24
N ARG A 155 0.76 1.74 -16.80
CA ARG A 155 -0.43 2.47 -17.30
C ARG A 155 -1.34 2.97 -16.18
N GLU A 156 -1.24 2.35 -15.02
CA GLU A 156 -2.12 2.62 -13.89
C GLU A 156 -1.48 3.57 -12.86
N ASP A 157 -0.22 3.95 -13.05
CA ASP A 157 0.48 4.92 -12.20
C ASP A 157 -0.14 6.31 -12.33
N GLY A 158 -0.53 6.91 -11.21
CA GLY A 158 -1.16 8.22 -11.16
C GLY A 158 -2.66 8.25 -11.50
N GLN A 159 -3.30 7.10 -11.75
CA GLN A 159 -4.74 7.06 -11.99
C GLN A 159 -5.52 7.35 -10.71
N VAL A 160 -6.53 8.23 -10.82
CA VAL A 160 -7.46 8.52 -9.73
C VAL A 160 -8.62 7.54 -9.79
N LEU A 161 -8.89 6.87 -8.68
CA LEU A 161 -9.93 5.87 -8.52
C LEU A 161 -11.02 6.41 -7.61
N GLN A 162 -12.27 6.35 -8.07
CA GLN A 162 -13.43 6.67 -7.25
C GLN A 162 -13.75 5.48 -6.34
N VAL A 163 -14.06 5.75 -5.07
CA VAL A 163 -14.40 4.70 -4.09
C VAL A 163 -15.57 3.85 -4.55
N CYS A 164 -16.62 4.44 -5.14
CA CYS A 164 -17.77 3.69 -5.65
C CYS A 164 -17.40 2.67 -6.75
N ASP A 165 -16.41 2.97 -7.60
CA ASP A 165 -15.93 2.03 -8.60
C ASP A 165 -15.08 0.92 -7.99
N MET A 166 -14.27 1.26 -6.99
CA MET A 166 -13.50 0.27 -6.25
C MET A 166 -14.41 -0.69 -5.48
N ASP A 167 -15.46 -0.18 -4.83
CA ASP A 167 -16.48 -0.98 -4.13
C ASP A 167 -17.14 -1.99 -5.07
N ARG A 168 -17.55 -1.53 -6.26
CA ARG A 168 -18.14 -2.41 -7.28
C ARG A 168 -17.17 -3.53 -7.66
N VAL A 169 -15.93 -3.20 -7.99
CA VAL A 169 -14.93 -4.20 -8.42
C VAL A 169 -14.57 -5.15 -7.27
N ILE A 170 -14.42 -4.66 -6.04
CA ILE A 170 -14.16 -5.52 -4.87
C ILE A 170 -15.33 -6.48 -4.64
N ALA A 171 -16.58 -6.04 -4.81
CA ALA A 171 -17.74 -6.91 -4.69
C ALA A 171 -17.76 -7.98 -5.79
N GLU A 172 -17.42 -7.64 -7.04
CA GLU A 172 -17.26 -8.60 -8.13
C GLU A 172 -16.19 -9.66 -7.78
N ILE A 173 -15.04 -9.24 -7.27
CA ILE A 173 -13.95 -10.15 -6.87
C ILE A 173 -14.35 -11.05 -5.70
N ASN A 174 -15.08 -10.53 -4.72
CA ASN A 174 -15.55 -11.31 -3.57
C ASN A 174 -16.53 -12.42 -3.99
N ALA A 175 -17.25 -12.26 -5.08
CA ALA A 175 -18.14 -13.28 -5.62
C ALA A 175 -17.43 -14.37 -6.45
N MET A 176 -16.15 -14.16 -6.80
CA MET A 176 -15.38 -15.09 -7.63
C MET A 176 -14.82 -16.26 -6.80
N SER A 177 -14.88 -17.47 -7.38
CA SER A 177 -14.10 -18.61 -6.91
C SER A 177 -12.59 -18.34 -7.03
N ARG A 178 -11.78 -19.14 -6.33
CA ARG A 178 -10.31 -19.11 -6.45
C ARG A 178 -9.86 -19.28 -7.90
N GLU A 179 -10.43 -20.25 -8.60
CA GLU A 179 -10.08 -20.56 -10.00
C GLU A 179 -10.39 -19.39 -10.96
N GLU A 180 -11.53 -18.73 -10.78
CA GLU A 180 -11.88 -17.55 -11.56
C GLU A 180 -10.89 -16.40 -11.31
N ARG A 181 -10.48 -16.15 -10.05
CA ARG A 181 -9.47 -15.16 -9.73
C ARG A 181 -8.10 -15.51 -10.34
N GLU A 182 -7.71 -16.78 -10.36
CA GLU A 182 -6.46 -17.23 -10.97
C GLU A 182 -6.42 -16.99 -12.49
N LYS A 183 -7.56 -17.15 -13.17
CA LYS A 183 -7.71 -16.92 -14.61
C LYS A 183 -7.93 -15.45 -14.96
N CYS A 184 -8.30 -14.63 -14.00
CA CYS A 184 -8.57 -13.20 -14.21
C CYS A 184 -7.28 -12.46 -14.60
N VAL A 185 -7.32 -11.76 -15.73
CA VAL A 185 -6.16 -11.01 -16.26
C VAL A 185 -5.66 -9.92 -15.33
N TYR A 186 -6.54 -9.38 -14.49
CA TYR A 186 -6.19 -8.33 -13.52
C TYR A 186 -5.62 -8.87 -12.21
N ILE A 187 -5.91 -10.11 -11.84
CA ILE A 187 -5.49 -10.74 -10.58
C ILE A 187 -4.34 -11.71 -10.82
N GLY A 188 -4.61 -12.80 -11.54
CA GLY A 188 -3.66 -13.85 -11.85
C GLY A 188 -3.32 -14.76 -10.66
N SER A 189 -2.73 -15.91 -10.96
CA SER A 189 -2.48 -17.01 -10.01
C SER A 189 -1.69 -16.61 -8.77
N LYS A 190 -0.69 -15.72 -8.91
CA LYS A 190 0.15 -15.27 -7.77
C LYS A 190 -0.60 -14.42 -6.75
N ARG A 191 -1.67 -13.72 -7.17
CA ARG A 191 -2.43 -12.79 -6.32
C ARG A 191 -3.77 -13.36 -5.88
N ALA A 192 -4.32 -14.34 -6.60
CA ALA A 192 -5.62 -14.95 -6.29
C ALA A 192 -5.77 -15.36 -4.81
N PRO A 193 -4.77 -15.98 -4.16
CA PRO A 193 -4.89 -16.38 -2.75
C PRO A 193 -4.93 -15.24 -1.74
N ILE A 194 -4.45 -14.07 -2.10
CA ILE A 194 -4.29 -12.96 -1.15
C ILE A 194 -5.21 -11.76 -1.47
N PHE A 195 -5.91 -11.80 -2.59
CA PHE A 195 -6.64 -10.62 -3.07
C PHE A 195 -7.89 -10.31 -2.26
N LEU A 196 -8.57 -11.34 -1.71
CA LEU A 196 -9.75 -11.14 -0.85
C LEU A 196 -9.38 -10.39 0.44
N ALA A 197 -8.37 -10.86 1.15
CA ALA A 197 -7.89 -10.19 2.36
C ALA A 197 -7.34 -8.78 2.05
N ALA A 198 -6.62 -8.63 0.93
CA ALA A 198 -6.17 -7.33 0.46
C ALA A 198 -7.33 -6.38 0.21
N GLY A 199 -8.42 -6.85 -0.42
CA GLY A 199 -9.64 -6.08 -0.65
C GLY A 199 -10.30 -5.63 0.64
N VAL A 200 -10.38 -6.52 1.65
CA VAL A 200 -10.93 -6.18 2.97
C VAL A 200 -10.11 -5.09 3.66
N ILE A 201 -8.78 -5.25 3.74
CA ILE A 201 -7.91 -4.24 4.36
C ILE A 201 -8.02 -2.90 3.62
N PHE A 202 -7.92 -2.93 2.30
CA PHE A 202 -7.95 -1.76 1.44
C PHE A 202 -9.26 -0.98 1.61
N LYS A 203 -10.40 -1.71 1.52
CA LYS A 203 -11.73 -1.12 1.71
C LYS A 203 -11.90 -0.53 3.11
N THR A 204 -11.49 -1.25 4.15
CA THR A 204 -11.62 -0.76 5.52
C THR A 204 -10.88 0.57 5.71
N ILE A 205 -9.68 0.72 5.14
CA ILE A 205 -8.90 1.95 5.29
C ILE A 205 -9.59 3.13 4.62
N TYR A 206 -10.04 3.01 3.36
CA TYR A 206 -10.66 4.16 2.71
C TYR A 206 -12.04 4.49 3.29
N ASP A 207 -12.81 3.50 3.75
CA ASP A 207 -14.08 3.73 4.44
C ASP A 207 -13.86 4.48 5.77
N GLU A 208 -12.94 4.01 6.60
CA GLU A 208 -12.66 4.61 7.91
C GLU A 208 -12.01 5.99 7.83
N LEU A 209 -11.27 6.26 6.78
CA LEU A 209 -10.72 7.59 6.51
C LEU A 209 -11.72 8.51 5.79
N GLY A 210 -12.88 7.98 5.37
CA GLY A 210 -13.92 8.75 4.68
C GLY A 210 -13.47 9.25 3.30
N LEU A 211 -12.62 8.48 2.61
CA LEU A 211 -12.16 8.85 1.28
C LEU A 211 -13.27 8.67 0.24
N THR A 212 -13.34 9.58 -0.71
CA THR A 212 -14.22 9.47 -1.88
C THR A 212 -13.47 9.05 -3.14
N GLU A 213 -12.17 9.34 -3.16
CA GLU A 213 -11.26 8.98 -4.23
C GLU A 213 -9.84 8.79 -3.68
N LEU A 214 -8.99 8.13 -4.45
CA LEU A 214 -7.56 8.02 -4.18
C LEU A 214 -6.77 7.87 -5.49
N MET A 215 -5.49 8.23 -5.43
CA MET A 215 -4.56 8.02 -6.53
C MET A 215 -3.83 6.68 -6.35
N ALA A 216 -3.82 5.86 -7.39
CA ALA A 216 -2.97 4.67 -7.44
C ALA A 216 -1.54 5.06 -7.79
N SER A 217 -0.55 4.59 -7.03
CA SER A 217 0.86 4.84 -7.30
C SER A 217 1.63 3.53 -7.48
N LEU A 218 2.40 3.45 -8.56
CA LEU A 218 3.37 2.39 -8.80
C LEU A 218 4.65 2.62 -7.99
N LYS A 219 4.87 3.85 -7.56
CA LYS A 219 6.10 4.31 -6.95
C LYS A 219 6.14 3.99 -5.45
N SER A 220 7.34 3.77 -4.92
CA SER A 220 7.55 3.31 -3.56
C SER A 220 8.95 3.73 -3.07
N ALA A 221 9.43 3.17 -1.98
CA ALA A 221 10.75 3.49 -1.40
C ALA A 221 11.91 3.44 -2.41
N LYS A 222 11.91 2.49 -3.37
CA LYS A 222 12.94 2.43 -4.41
C LYS A 222 12.97 3.68 -5.30
N ASP A 223 11.80 4.24 -5.58
CA ASP A 223 11.68 5.45 -6.40
C ASP A 223 12.12 6.69 -5.60
N GLY A 224 11.81 6.70 -4.28
CA GLY A 224 12.32 7.71 -3.35
C GLY A 224 13.84 7.73 -3.26
N ILE A 225 14.48 6.57 -3.20
CA ILE A 225 15.94 6.44 -3.23
C ILE A 225 16.51 6.99 -4.54
N ILE A 226 15.92 6.62 -5.68
CA ILE A 226 16.37 7.11 -6.99
C ILE A 226 16.25 8.63 -7.09
N GLU A 227 15.17 9.21 -6.57
CA GLU A 227 14.99 10.67 -6.55
C GLU A 227 16.07 11.36 -5.70
N GLU A 228 16.40 10.82 -4.52
CA GLU A 228 17.47 11.37 -3.68
C GLU A 228 18.84 11.34 -4.35
N LEU A 229 19.18 10.18 -4.91
CA LEU A 229 20.45 10.05 -5.64
C LEU A 229 20.52 11.02 -6.85
N ALA A 230 19.41 11.27 -7.52
CA ALA A 230 19.37 12.23 -8.62
C ALA A 230 19.51 13.68 -8.13
N GLU A 231 18.89 14.02 -6.99
CA GLU A 231 19.03 15.34 -6.36
C GLU A 231 20.48 15.58 -5.90
N GLU A 232 21.10 14.60 -5.24
CA GLU A 232 22.51 14.68 -4.82
C GLU A 232 23.45 14.87 -6.02
N ALA A 233 23.24 14.12 -7.10
CA ALA A 233 24.05 14.24 -8.32
C ALA A 233 23.88 15.58 -9.04
N ALA A 234 22.75 16.26 -8.85
CA ALA A 234 22.50 17.59 -9.45
C ALA A 234 23.10 18.74 -8.65
N HIS A 235 23.46 18.51 -7.37
CA HIS A 235 24.00 19.53 -6.47
C HIS A 235 25.49 19.34 -6.15
N GLY A 236 26.11 18.28 -6.60
CA GLY A 236 27.55 17.97 -6.47
C GLY A 236 28.31 18.25 -7.76
#